data_f4bc9f92a4aee5c13344a47c986327b0
#
_entry.id   f4bc9f92a4aee5c13344a47c986327b0
#
_cell.length_a   1.000
_cell.length_b   1.000
_cell.length_c   1.000
_cell.angle_alpha   90.00
_cell.angle_beta   90.00
_cell.angle_gamma   90.00
#
_symmetry.space_group_name_H-M   'P 1'
#
loop_
_entity.id
_entity.type
_entity.pdbx_description
1 polymer ?
#
loop_
_entity_poly.entity_id
_entity_poly.type
_entity_poly.pdbx_seq_one_letter_code
_entity_poly.pdbx_strand_id
1 'polypeptide(L)'
;NIPGCNRLAYFGTSSFDAGVVAARLLSDRIAPEADILVGSIIHRGDGGSNQCRCREMGFRDYLGRAGFRGRLLGASLRLDDEGYNRRVLDELFEENPRIAGAVTFNSTCYILANYLRSSGHDGVRLVGYDVIRRNREMLEAGVVTALVAQRPAAQGFHGVMALCDMLVSGRRGPSDNLMPIDIVFRENVRFYNSHII
;
A
#
# COMPACT_ATOMS: atom_id res chain seq x y z
N ASN A 1 -8.64 -8.90 -8.33
CA ASN A 1 -9.27 -9.22 -9.60
C ASN A 1 -8.47 -10.28 -10.36
N ILE A 2 -9.12 -11.37 -10.80
CA ILE A 2 -8.50 -12.44 -11.58
C ILE A 2 -9.07 -12.35 -12.99
N PRO A 3 -8.26 -12.03 -14.01
CA PRO A 3 -8.72 -11.99 -15.39
C PRO A 3 -9.23 -13.36 -15.86
N GLY A 4 -10.27 -13.37 -16.67
CA GLY A 4 -10.81 -14.59 -17.29
C GLY A 4 -11.64 -15.50 -16.38
N CYS A 5 -11.83 -15.16 -15.09
CA CYS A 5 -12.73 -15.94 -14.24
C CYS A 5 -14.21 -15.53 -14.47
N ASN A 6 -15.09 -16.53 -14.44
CA ASN A 6 -16.55 -16.29 -14.51
C ASN A 6 -17.07 -15.85 -13.12
N ARG A 7 -17.02 -14.56 -12.84
CA ARG A 7 -17.52 -13.95 -11.59
C ARG A 7 -18.82 -13.18 -11.81
N LEU A 8 -19.63 -13.09 -10.79
CA LEU A 8 -20.86 -12.27 -10.81
C LEU A 8 -20.51 -10.78 -10.89
N ALA A 9 -19.64 -10.32 -9.98
CA ALA A 9 -19.16 -8.96 -9.92
C ALA A 9 -17.81 -8.88 -9.21
N TYR A 10 -17.10 -7.77 -9.41
CA TYR A 10 -15.92 -7.36 -8.66
C TYR A 10 -16.16 -5.96 -8.09
N PHE A 11 -15.87 -5.80 -6.81
CA PHE A 11 -15.85 -4.49 -6.13
C PHE A 11 -14.47 -4.29 -5.54
N GLY A 12 -13.77 -3.26 -5.96
CA GLY A 12 -12.42 -2.98 -5.47
C GLY A 12 -11.79 -1.79 -6.17
N THR A 13 -10.65 -1.36 -5.68
CA THR A 13 -9.88 -0.28 -6.30
C THR A 13 -9.03 -0.78 -7.47
N SER A 14 -8.69 0.10 -8.40
CA SER A 14 -7.64 -0.15 -9.37
C SER A 14 -6.29 -0.26 -8.65
N SER A 15 -5.68 -1.45 -8.68
CA SER A 15 -4.38 -1.66 -8.04
C SER A 15 -3.27 -0.86 -8.73
N PHE A 16 -3.32 -0.74 -10.06
CA PHE A 16 -2.36 0.05 -10.81
C PHE A 16 -2.44 1.54 -10.41
N ASP A 17 -3.64 2.13 -10.42
CA ASP A 17 -3.82 3.54 -10.04
C ASP A 17 -3.51 3.80 -8.57
N ALA A 18 -3.76 2.83 -7.68
CA ALA A 18 -3.34 2.92 -6.29
C ALA A 18 -1.80 2.99 -6.16
N GLY A 19 -1.07 2.29 -7.04
CA GLY A 19 0.39 2.41 -7.16
C GLY A 19 0.81 3.80 -7.65
N VAL A 20 0.14 4.33 -8.68
CA VAL A 20 0.36 5.69 -9.19
C VAL A 20 0.17 6.74 -8.07
N VAL A 21 -0.91 6.62 -7.30
CA VAL A 21 -1.19 7.51 -6.16
C VAL A 21 -0.07 7.44 -5.12
N ALA A 22 0.37 6.24 -4.74
CA ALA A 22 1.45 6.07 -3.77
C ALA A 22 2.77 6.68 -4.25
N ALA A 23 3.11 6.52 -5.54
CA ALA A 23 4.28 7.12 -6.15
C ALA A 23 4.22 8.65 -6.10
N ARG A 24 3.07 9.24 -6.47
CA ARG A 24 2.84 10.68 -6.41
C ARG A 24 3.02 11.21 -4.98
N LEU A 25 2.37 10.56 -4.00
CA LEU A 25 2.45 10.96 -2.60
C LEU A 25 3.90 10.97 -2.08
N LEU A 26 4.73 10.04 -2.55
CA LEU A 26 6.10 9.92 -2.10
C LEU A 26 7.02 10.88 -2.86
N SER A 27 6.95 10.91 -4.19
CA SER A 27 7.83 11.74 -5.04
C SER A 27 7.64 13.24 -4.81
N ASP A 28 6.45 13.70 -4.45
CA ASP A 28 6.20 15.11 -4.10
C ASP A 28 6.88 15.54 -2.77
N ARG A 29 7.47 14.60 -2.02
CA ARG A 29 8.02 14.82 -0.66
C ARG A 29 9.49 14.49 -0.50
N ILE A 30 10.13 13.98 -1.54
CA ILE A 30 11.55 13.63 -1.56
C ILE A 30 12.23 14.24 -2.78
N ALA A 31 13.55 14.39 -2.72
CA ALA A 31 14.32 14.86 -3.87
C ALA A 31 14.24 13.85 -5.03
N PRO A 32 14.23 14.30 -6.30
CA PRO A 32 14.14 13.40 -7.45
C PRO A 32 15.29 12.39 -7.58
N GLU A 33 16.41 12.66 -6.92
CA GLU A 33 17.62 11.80 -6.89
C GLU A 33 17.68 10.90 -5.63
N ALA A 34 16.75 11.05 -4.70
CA ALA A 34 16.71 10.24 -3.49
C ALA A 34 16.35 8.79 -3.81
N ASP A 35 16.88 7.86 -3.06
CA ASP A 35 16.54 6.45 -3.21
C ASP A 35 15.25 6.12 -2.43
N ILE A 36 14.46 5.17 -2.94
CA ILE A 36 13.24 4.69 -2.32
C ILE A 36 13.40 3.22 -1.94
N LEU A 37 13.14 2.90 -0.69
CA LEU A 37 13.07 1.55 -0.18
C LEU A 37 11.70 0.92 -0.47
N VAL A 38 11.70 -0.23 -1.13
CA VAL A 38 10.48 -1.03 -1.42
C VAL A 38 10.47 -2.26 -0.52
N GLY A 39 9.64 -2.24 0.52
CA GLY A 39 9.49 -3.37 1.44
C GLY A 39 8.50 -4.40 0.90
N SER A 40 8.91 -5.66 0.84
CA SER A 40 8.08 -6.81 0.50
C SER A 40 8.16 -7.89 1.56
N ILE A 41 7.07 -8.62 1.80
CA ILE A 41 7.06 -9.73 2.76
C ILE A 41 7.35 -11.03 2.04
N ILE A 42 8.31 -11.78 2.55
CA ILE A 42 8.61 -13.13 2.09
C ILE A 42 7.51 -14.06 2.60
N HIS A 43 6.76 -14.65 1.67
CA HIS A 43 5.86 -15.77 1.94
C HIS A 43 6.49 -17.05 1.43
N ARG A 44 6.52 -18.10 2.25
CA ARG A 44 7.00 -19.42 1.80
C ARG A 44 6.09 -19.94 0.68
N GLY A 45 6.66 -20.05 -0.54
CA GLY A 45 5.98 -20.64 -1.69
C GLY A 45 5.08 -19.71 -2.49
N ASP A 46 5.06 -18.40 -2.22
CA ASP A 46 4.23 -17.45 -2.97
C ASP A 46 5.06 -16.42 -3.73
N GLY A 47 4.83 -16.30 -5.03
CA GLY A 47 5.43 -15.28 -5.92
C GLY A 47 4.89 -13.86 -5.71
N GLY A 48 4.29 -13.58 -4.56
CA GLY A 48 3.66 -12.31 -4.23
C GLY A 48 2.25 -12.17 -4.84
N SER A 49 1.41 -11.41 -4.16
CA SER A 49 0.04 -11.15 -4.59
C SER A 49 0.02 -10.37 -5.91
N ASN A 50 -0.86 -10.77 -6.84
CA ASN A 50 -1.07 -10.04 -8.09
C ASN A 50 -1.42 -8.57 -7.85
N GLN A 51 -2.11 -8.27 -6.76
CA GLN A 51 -2.43 -6.92 -6.35
C GLN A 51 -1.17 -6.11 -6.02
N CYS A 52 -0.21 -6.69 -5.27
CA CYS A 52 1.06 -6.02 -4.94
C CYS A 52 1.88 -5.74 -6.20
N ARG A 53 1.95 -6.71 -7.12
CA ARG A 53 2.64 -6.52 -8.42
C ARG A 53 2.02 -5.41 -9.25
N CYS A 54 0.69 -5.38 -9.36
CA CYS A 54 0.00 -4.31 -10.09
C CYS A 54 0.23 -2.93 -9.45
N ARG A 55 0.25 -2.82 -8.12
CA ARG A 55 0.59 -1.59 -7.40
C ARG A 55 2.01 -1.15 -7.70
N GLU A 56 2.96 -2.07 -7.61
CA GLU A 56 4.36 -1.78 -7.93
C GLU A 56 4.55 -1.34 -9.39
N MET A 57 3.84 -1.97 -10.34
CA MET A 57 3.86 -1.54 -11.74
C MET A 57 3.38 -0.10 -11.90
N GLY A 58 2.24 0.28 -11.30
CA GLY A 58 1.73 1.64 -11.34
C GLY A 58 2.68 2.64 -10.66
N PHE A 59 3.29 2.24 -9.55
CA PHE A 59 4.29 3.04 -8.84
C PHE A 59 5.52 3.34 -9.71
N ARG A 60 6.10 2.32 -10.33
CA ARG A 60 7.27 2.45 -11.21
C ARG A 60 6.95 3.25 -12.49
N ASP A 61 5.78 3.01 -13.08
CA ASP A 61 5.32 3.74 -14.27
C ASP A 61 5.20 5.25 -14.00
N TYR A 62 4.59 5.62 -12.86
CA TYR A 62 4.50 7.02 -12.48
C TYR A 62 5.86 7.67 -12.28
N LEU A 63 6.76 7.04 -11.51
CA LEU A 63 8.10 7.57 -11.25
C LEU A 63 8.90 7.75 -12.55
N GLY A 64 8.80 6.79 -13.48
CA GLY A 64 9.45 6.91 -14.80
C GLY A 64 8.94 8.11 -15.59
N ARG A 65 7.62 8.31 -15.65
CA ARG A 65 7.01 9.46 -16.34
C ARG A 65 7.29 10.80 -15.66
N ALA A 66 7.42 10.80 -14.33
CA ALA A 66 7.74 11.99 -13.54
C ALA A 66 9.23 12.38 -13.59
N GLY A 67 10.07 11.60 -14.27
CA GLY A 67 11.50 11.89 -14.37
C GLY A 67 12.27 11.64 -13.07
N PHE A 68 11.79 10.73 -12.22
CA PHE A 68 12.48 10.33 -11.01
C PHE A 68 13.81 9.63 -11.35
N ARG A 69 14.89 10.02 -10.68
CA ARG A 69 16.26 9.57 -10.98
C ARG A 69 16.89 8.71 -9.86
N GLY A 70 16.23 8.62 -8.73
CA GLY A 70 16.67 7.76 -7.61
C GLY A 70 16.48 6.27 -7.92
N ARG A 71 17.14 5.43 -7.13
CA ARG A 71 17.01 3.97 -7.24
C ARG A 71 15.82 3.47 -6.42
N LEU A 72 15.25 2.35 -6.85
CA LEU A 72 14.28 1.58 -6.05
C LEU A 72 15.00 0.37 -5.47
N LEU A 73 15.17 0.35 -4.16
CA LEU A 73 15.92 -0.65 -3.40
C LEU A 73 14.94 -1.64 -2.75
N GLY A 74 15.03 -2.91 -3.09
CA GLY A 74 14.15 -3.94 -2.54
C GLY A 74 14.61 -4.43 -1.17
N ALA A 75 13.71 -4.48 -0.19
CA ALA A 75 13.91 -5.14 1.08
C ALA A 75 12.95 -6.32 1.23
N SER A 76 13.49 -7.52 1.37
CA SER A 76 12.72 -8.73 1.64
C SER A 76 12.60 -8.93 3.16
N LEU A 77 11.39 -8.77 3.70
CA LEU A 77 11.11 -8.76 5.14
C LEU A 77 10.29 -9.99 5.56
N ARG A 78 10.30 -10.30 6.84
CA ARG A 78 9.51 -11.38 7.46
C ARG A 78 8.50 -10.80 8.44
N LEU A 79 7.32 -11.42 8.53
CA LEU A 79 6.24 -10.95 9.43
C LEU A 79 6.63 -11.06 10.91
N ASP A 80 7.29 -12.15 11.28
CA ASP A 80 7.50 -12.56 12.66
C ASP A 80 9.00 -12.71 13.01
N ASP A 81 9.88 -12.02 12.28
CA ASP A 81 11.34 -12.07 12.53
C ASP A 81 11.93 -10.65 12.51
N GLU A 82 11.72 -9.94 13.61
CA GLU A 82 12.19 -8.57 13.78
C GLU A 82 13.72 -8.48 13.71
N GLY A 83 14.43 -9.47 14.27
CA GLY A 83 15.89 -9.51 14.24
C GLY A 83 16.44 -9.65 12.81
N TYR A 84 15.80 -10.48 11.98
CA TYR A 84 16.14 -10.58 10.56
C TYR A 84 15.85 -9.25 9.84
N ASN A 85 14.68 -8.69 10.05
CA ASN A 85 14.28 -7.43 9.40
C ASN A 85 15.26 -6.30 9.75
N ARG A 86 15.65 -6.20 11.02
CA ARG A 86 16.60 -5.19 11.47
C ARG A 86 17.94 -5.33 10.76
N ARG A 87 18.53 -6.52 10.70
CA ARG A 87 19.83 -6.73 9.99
C ARG A 87 19.75 -6.32 8.52
N VAL A 88 18.71 -6.78 7.81
CA VAL A 88 18.52 -6.45 6.40
C VAL A 88 18.37 -4.94 6.18
N LEU A 89 17.65 -4.27 7.06
CA LEU A 89 17.41 -2.84 6.93
C LEU A 89 18.64 -2.02 7.37
N ASP A 90 19.35 -2.41 8.43
CA ASP A 90 20.60 -1.76 8.85
C ASP A 90 21.60 -1.78 7.69
N GLU A 91 21.86 -2.94 7.07
CA GLU A 91 22.74 -3.08 5.90
C GLU A 91 22.32 -2.16 4.74
N LEU A 92 21.00 -2.15 4.41
CA LEU A 92 20.50 -1.32 3.32
C LEU A 92 20.67 0.18 3.58
N PHE A 93 20.44 0.64 4.80
CA PHE A 93 20.57 2.06 5.13
C PHE A 93 22.04 2.49 5.24
N GLU A 94 22.93 1.62 5.73
CA GLU A 94 24.39 1.87 5.77
C GLU A 94 24.97 1.99 4.35
N GLU A 95 24.60 1.09 3.44
CA GLU A 95 25.08 1.11 2.05
C GLU A 95 24.43 2.21 1.19
N ASN A 96 23.27 2.69 1.57
CA ASN A 96 22.50 3.62 0.74
C ASN A 96 22.02 4.85 1.53
N PRO A 97 22.92 5.78 1.85
CA PRO A 97 22.60 6.97 2.68
C PRO A 97 21.63 7.96 2.01
N ARG A 98 21.28 7.76 0.74
CA ARG A 98 20.31 8.59 0.01
C ARG A 98 18.87 8.07 0.12
N ILE A 99 18.60 7.03 0.90
CA ILE A 99 17.23 6.57 1.13
C ILE A 99 16.47 7.68 1.88
N ALA A 100 15.50 8.28 1.20
CA ALA A 100 14.62 9.30 1.78
C ALA A 100 13.13 8.94 1.66
N GLY A 101 12.81 7.89 0.91
CA GLY A 101 11.48 7.37 0.77
C GLY A 101 11.39 5.87 1.05
N ALA A 102 10.22 5.42 1.49
CA ALA A 102 9.92 4.00 1.67
C ALA A 102 8.47 3.70 1.30
N VAL A 103 8.21 2.50 0.77
CA VAL A 103 6.87 2.05 0.41
C VAL A 103 6.72 0.54 0.67
N THR A 104 5.50 0.13 1.05
CA THR A 104 5.08 -1.29 1.00
C THR A 104 3.78 -1.36 0.21
N PHE A 105 3.61 -2.38 -0.63
CA PHE A 105 2.42 -2.54 -1.47
C PHE A 105 1.30 -3.40 -0.84
N ASN A 106 1.43 -3.69 0.44
CA ASN A 106 0.48 -4.45 1.25
C ASN A 106 0.21 -3.74 2.60
N SER A 107 -0.58 -4.35 3.48
CA SER A 107 -0.96 -3.79 4.78
C SER A 107 0.12 -3.87 5.87
N THR A 108 1.39 -4.16 5.53
CA THR A 108 2.46 -4.40 6.51
C THR A 108 3.44 -3.25 6.70
N CYS A 109 3.09 -2.02 6.30
CA CYS A 109 4.00 -0.88 6.41
C CYS A 109 4.45 -0.58 7.85
N TYR A 110 3.69 -1.05 8.86
CA TYR A 110 4.07 -0.95 10.27
C TYR A 110 5.43 -1.62 10.58
N ILE A 111 5.86 -2.61 9.79
CA ILE A 111 7.18 -3.26 9.97
C ILE A 111 8.30 -2.25 9.67
N LEU A 112 8.23 -1.58 8.51
CA LEU A 112 9.15 -0.51 8.17
C LEU A 112 9.02 0.67 9.14
N ALA A 113 7.81 1.05 9.52
CA ALA A 113 7.56 2.14 10.44
C ALA A 113 8.21 1.90 11.82
N ASN A 114 8.10 0.68 12.36
CA ASN A 114 8.75 0.30 13.60
C ASN A 114 10.28 0.42 13.52
N TYR A 115 10.86 -0.06 12.42
CA TYR A 115 12.29 0.05 12.18
C TYR A 115 12.73 1.51 12.09
N LEU A 116 12.10 2.32 11.22
CA LEU A 116 12.45 3.74 11.04
C LEU A 116 12.42 4.50 12.36
N ARG A 117 11.38 4.28 13.17
CA ARG A 117 11.24 4.90 14.49
C ARG A 117 12.34 4.45 15.47
N SER A 118 12.63 3.15 15.53
CA SER A 118 13.61 2.61 16.49
C SER A 118 15.07 2.89 16.12
N SER A 119 15.34 3.16 14.84
CA SER A 119 16.68 3.43 14.30
C SER A 119 16.94 4.92 14.02
N GLY A 120 15.99 5.81 14.37
CA GLY A 120 16.16 7.26 14.24
C GLY A 120 16.14 7.78 12.80
N HIS A 121 15.52 7.05 11.88
CA HIS A 121 15.39 7.48 10.48
C HIS A 121 14.14 8.37 10.24
N ASP A 122 13.96 9.41 11.06
CA ASP A 122 12.78 10.29 11.07
C ASP A 122 12.60 11.10 9.77
N GLY A 123 13.66 11.24 8.99
CA GLY A 123 13.64 11.93 7.69
C GLY A 123 13.01 11.13 6.55
N VAL A 124 12.87 9.81 6.70
CA VAL A 124 12.35 8.93 5.63
C VAL A 124 10.84 9.02 5.53
N ARG A 125 10.32 9.33 4.34
CA ARG A 125 8.90 9.42 4.06
C ARG A 125 8.35 8.04 3.72
N LEU A 126 7.43 7.52 4.54
CA LEU A 126 6.84 6.19 4.37
C LEU A 126 5.39 6.28 3.89
N VAL A 127 5.10 5.66 2.75
CA VAL A 127 3.73 5.46 2.25
C VAL A 127 3.40 3.96 2.33
N GLY A 128 2.23 3.67 2.88
CA GLY A 128 1.74 2.30 3.03
C GLY A 128 0.31 2.14 2.54
N TYR A 129 -0.23 0.94 2.73
CA TYR A 129 -1.60 0.59 2.35
C TYR A 129 -2.39 0.11 3.55
N ASP A 130 -3.69 0.34 3.49
CA ASP A 130 -4.71 -0.11 4.43
C ASP A 130 -4.60 0.47 5.85
N VAL A 131 -5.74 0.93 6.37
CA VAL A 131 -5.84 1.55 7.70
C VAL A 131 -6.11 0.49 8.76
N ILE A 132 -5.26 -0.56 8.79
CA ILE A 132 -5.29 -1.52 9.91
C ILE A 132 -4.74 -0.87 11.19
N ARG A 133 -5.09 -1.40 12.36
CA ARG A 133 -4.74 -0.81 13.65
C ARG A 133 -3.25 -0.45 13.76
N ARG A 134 -2.34 -1.36 13.42
CA ARG A 134 -0.90 -1.14 13.51
C ARG A 134 -0.41 -0.01 12.59
N ASN A 135 -0.93 0.07 11.37
CA ASN A 135 -0.59 1.13 10.42
C ASN A 135 -1.15 2.49 10.88
N ARG A 136 -2.39 2.48 11.41
CA ARG A 136 -3.03 3.67 11.95
C ARG A 136 -2.23 4.26 13.12
N GLU A 137 -1.80 3.43 14.06
CA GLU A 137 -0.96 3.85 15.20
C GLU A 137 0.34 4.54 14.72
N MET A 138 0.97 4.01 13.65
CA MET A 138 2.17 4.60 13.07
C MET A 138 1.90 5.89 12.29
N LEU A 139 0.73 6.01 11.66
CA LEU A 139 0.28 7.22 11.00
C LEU A 139 0.00 8.33 12.03
N GLU A 140 -0.73 8.01 13.11
CA GLU A 140 -1.02 8.93 14.21
C GLU A 140 0.24 9.39 14.93
N ALA A 141 1.24 8.52 15.05
CA ALA A 141 2.58 8.85 15.57
C ALA A 141 3.44 9.69 14.60
N GLY A 142 3.00 9.90 13.35
CA GLY A 142 3.72 10.67 12.34
C GLY A 142 4.88 9.95 11.65
N VAL A 143 5.07 8.64 11.91
CA VAL A 143 6.11 7.82 11.27
C VAL A 143 5.71 7.45 9.84
N VAL A 144 4.44 7.09 9.63
CA VAL A 144 3.86 6.89 8.30
C VAL A 144 3.36 8.24 7.78
N THR A 145 3.75 8.59 6.56
CA THR A 145 3.39 9.85 5.91
C THR A 145 1.94 9.84 5.40
N ALA A 146 1.53 8.72 4.79
CA ALA A 146 0.19 8.53 4.26
C ALA A 146 -0.13 7.05 4.10
N LEU A 147 -1.42 6.71 4.16
CA LEU A 147 -1.95 5.39 3.83
C LEU A 147 -2.89 5.49 2.63
N VAL A 148 -2.69 4.60 1.67
CA VAL A 148 -3.62 4.40 0.55
C VAL A 148 -4.66 3.37 0.98
N ALA A 149 -5.93 3.75 1.02
CA ALA A 149 -6.98 2.95 1.58
C ALA A 149 -8.06 2.59 0.54
N GLN A 150 -8.77 1.48 0.76
CA GLN A 150 -9.57 0.80 -0.25
C GLN A 150 -11.04 0.58 0.15
N ARG A 151 -11.50 1.08 1.30
CA ARG A 151 -12.87 0.89 1.82
C ARG A 151 -13.31 -0.58 1.88
N PRO A 152 -12.63 -1.47 2.60
CA PRO A 152 -12.92 -2.91 2.57
C PRO A 152 -14.35 -3.25 3.03
N ALA A 153 -14.90 -2.51 3.98
CA ALA A 153 -16.27 -2.70 4.43
C ALA A 153 -17.31 -2.39 3.33
N ALA A 154 -17.11 -1.31 2.57
CA ALA A 154 -17.96 -0.98 1.44
C ALA A 154 -17.84 -2.01 0.30
N GLN A 155 -16.62 -2.52 0.03
CA GLN A 155 -16.43 -3.62 -0.92
C GLN A 155 -17.25 -4.86 -0.51
N GLY A 156 -17.16 -5.26 0.76
CA GLY A 156 -17.93 -6.38 1.30
C GLY A 156 -19.44 -6.15 1.21
N PHE A 157 -19.93 -4.97 1.60
CA PHE A 157 -21.34 -4.60 1.53
C PHE A 157 -21.87 -4.69 0.08
N HIS A 158 -21.20 -4.05 -0.87
CA HIS A 158 -21.62 -4.09 -2.27
C HIS A 158 -21.57 -5.49 -2.87
N GLY A 159 -20.58 -6.30 -2.48
CA GLY A 159 -20.48 -7.70 -2.89
C GLY A 159 -21.68 -8.53 -2.42
N VAL A 160 -22.09 -8.38 -1.16
CA VAL A 160 -23.28 -9.05 -0.61
C VAL A 160 -24.55 -8.55 -1.29
N MET A 161 -24.71 -7.24 -1.50
CA MET A 161 -25.87 -6.67 -2.17
C MET A 161 -26.00 -7.16 -3.61
N ALA A 162 -24.90 -7.28 -4.35
CA ALA A 162 -24.93 -7.83 -5.71
C ALA A 162 -25.39 -9.30 -5.74
N LEU A 163 -24.99 -10.09 -4.73
CA LEU A 163 -25.47 -11.47 -4.56
C LEU A 163 -26.97 -11.50 -4.23
N CYS A 164 -27.46 -10.64 -3.34
CA CYS A 164 -28.87 -10.52 -3.00
C CYS A 164 -29.71 -10.13 -4.23
N ASP A 165 -29.30 -9.14 -5.00
CA ASP A 165 -29.99 -8.71 -6.22
C ASP A 165 -30.09 -9.84 -7.25
N MET A 166 -29.01 -10.60 -7.41
CA MET A 166 -29.00 -11.75 -8.33
C MET A 166 -29.95 -12.87 -7.85
N LEU A 167 -29.90 -13.22 -6.55
CA LEU A 167 -30.68 -14.35 -6.02
C LEU A 167 -32.17 -14.03 -5.88
N VAL A 168 -32.51 -12.81 -5.49
CA VAL A 168 -33.90 -12.41 -5.25
C VAL A 168 -34.61 -11.91 -6.51
N SER A 169 -33.89 -11.15 -7.33
CA SER A 169 -34.50 -10.44 -8.47
C SER A 169 -33.95 -10.88 -9.83
N GLY A 170 -32.98 -11.80 -9.87
CA GLY A 170 -32.34 -12.21 -11.12
C GLY A 170 -31.52 -11.11 -11.79
N ARG A 171 -31.33 -9.94 -11.14
CA ARG A 171 -30.66 -8.79 -11.74
C ARG A 171 -29.15 -8.94 -11.62
N ARG A 172 -28.45 -8.66 -12.72
CA ARG A 172 -26.99 -8.57 -12.77
C ARG A 172 -26.58 -7.13 -13.02
N GLY A 173 -25.77 -6.58 -12.14
CA GLY A 173 -25.09 -5.31 -12.35
C GLY A 173 -23.81 -5.46 -13.20
N PRO A 174 -23.01 -4.39 -13.34
CA PRO A 174 -21.71 -4.44 -14.01
C PRO A 174 -20.77 -5.47 -13.38
N SER A 175 -19.97 -6.15 -14.21
CA SER A 175 -19.00 -7.16 -13.74
C SER A 175 -17.79 -6.54 -13.00
N ASP A 176 -17.48 -5.28 -13.30
CA ASP A 176 -16.36 -4.53 -12.71
C ASP A 176 -16.84 -3.21 -12.12
N ASN A 177 -16.73 -3.08 -10.80
CA ASN A 177 -17.14 -1.90 -10.06
C ASN A 177 -15.92 -1.35 -9.34
N LEU A 178 -15.25 -0.38 -9.97
CA LEU A 178 -14.10 0.28 -9.39
C LEU A 178 -14.54 1.27 -8.31
N MET A 179 -13.96 1.13 -7.14
CA MET A 179 -14.21 1.98 -5.98
C MET A 179 -13.15 3.08 -5.85
N PRO A 180 -13.49 4.21 -5.21
CA PRO A 180 -12.54 5.27 -4.95
C PRO A 180 -11.31 4.78 -4.17
N ILE A 181 -10.16 5.40 -4.44
CA ILE A 181 -8.94 5.27 -3.68
C ILE A 181 -8.91 6.42 -2.67
N ASP A 182 -8.90 6.11 -1.38
CA ASP A 182 -8.80 7.12 -0.34
C ASP A 182 -7.33 7.35 0.05
N ILE A 183 -6.98 8.62 0.28
CA ILE A 183 -5.70 9.00 0.85
C ILE A 183 -5.93 9.41 2.29
N VAL A 184 -5.29 8.68 3.22
CA VAL A 184 -5.45 8.91 4.64
C VAL A 184 -4.15 9.46 5.22
N PHE A 185 -4.25 10.65 5.79
CA PHE A 185 -3.21 11.34 6.53
C PHE A 185 -3.53 11.33 8.03
N ARG A 186 -2.58 11.74 8.85
CA ARG A 186 -2.77 11.92 10.29
C ARG A 186 -3.97 12.82 10.61
N GLU A 187 -4.18 13.84 9.80
CA GLU A 187 -5.21 14.87 10.00
C GLU A 187 -6.63 14.35 9.75
N ASN A 188 -6.80 13.36 8.87
CA ASN A 188 -8.12 12.84 8.49
C ASN A 188 -8.38 11.40 8.94
N VAL A 189 -7.41 10.70 9.53
CA VAL A 189 -7.54 9.28 9.91
C VAL A 189 -8.68 9.04 10.91
N ARG A 190 -8.99 10.01 11.77
CA ARG A 190 -10.10 9.92 12.74
C ARG A 190 -11.46 9.78 12.09
N PHE A 191 -11.62 10.26 10.84
CA PHE A 191 -12.87 10.18 10.09
C PHE A 191 -12.94 8.92 9.21
N TYR A 192 -11.81 8.22 9.04
CA TYR A 192 -11.77 6.98 8.27
C TYR A 192 -12.41 5.86 9.11
N ASN A 193 -13.30 5.09 8.53
CA ASN A 193 -14.12 4.05 9.18
C ASN A 193 -15.22 4.55 10.13
N SER A 194 -15.46 5.86 10.25
CA SER A 194 -16.55 6.34 11.08
C SER A 194 -17.93 6.06 10.48
N HIS A 195 -18.02 5.82 9.17
CA HIS A 195 -19.28 5.47 8.51
C HIS A 195 -19.00 4.52 7.33
N ILE A 196 -19.70 3.40 7.34
CA ILE A 196 -19.57 2.31 6.36
C ILE A 196 -20.54 2.48 5.18
N ILE A 197 -21.31 3.55 5.14
CA ILE A 197 -22.38 3.75 4.13
C ILE A 197 -22.13 5.02 3.33
#